data_2963be827bc6bc140bf8eb812ee7c2c6
#
_entry.id   2963be827bc6bc140bf8eb812ee7c2c6
#
_cell.length_a   1.000
_cell.length_b   1.000
_cell.length_c   1.000
_cell.angle_alpha   90.00
_cell.angle_beta   90.00
_cell.angle_gamma   90.00
#
_symmetry.space_group_name_H-M   'P 1'
#
loop_
_entity.id
_entity.type
_entity.pdbx_description
1 polymer ?
#
loop_
_entity_poly.entity_id
_entity_poly.type
_entity_poly.pdbx_seq_one_letter_code
_entity_poly.pdbx_strand_id
1 'polypeptide(L)'
;MKLNFAATALLIGIFTLGLFCPAAVTAAPRVKHVFIISFDQGNPDLIQKSAMPVLHELAATGARTWSAYTVVPSITLPAHTSMLTGVGPQAHQVLWNDYIPSNGLVKIPTIFSLAKEHGLVTAMFVGKEKFKHLLLPGSVDAFVWPHPESDAKAVAKAFAAQVATLKPNLCLIHFLDPDTAGHKYGAQSPEKMRALADCDAALKIVRDAIAAAGLAGSSVIILTADHGSHDIINPAGKSVGTHNTAETEDVKIPWVAWGQGVKKNFTITAPVLQYDTAATALWLLHLPLPDYFWGRPVTSAFK
;
A
#
# COMPACT_ATOMS: atom_id res chain seq x y z
N MET A 1 -69.86 -37.06 -40.04
CA MET A 1 -69.55 -36.46 -38.73
C MET A 1 -68.16 -36.91 -38.35
N LYS A 2 -67.16 -36.07 -38.57
CA LYS A 2 -65.71 -36.38 -38.31
C LYS A 2 -65.29 -35.56 -37.06
N LEU A 3 -64.93 -36.25 -35.97
CA LEU A 3 -64.34 -35.64 -34.77
C LEU A 3 -62.84 -35.43 -35.02
N ASN A 4 -62.39 -34.18 -34.88
CA ASN A 4 -60.99 -33.84 -34.81
C ASN A 4 -60.55 -33.82 -33.36
N PHE A 5 -59.57 -34.65 -32.97
CA PHE A 5 -58.83 -34.55 -31.71
C PHE A 5 -57.65 -33.63 -31.90
N ALA A 6 -57.63 -32.51 -31.18
CA ALA A 6 -56.44 -31.63 -31.02
C ALA A 6 -55.59 -32.16 -29.88
N ALA A 7 -54.35 -32.50 -30.20
CA ALA A 7 -53.36 -32.89 -29.20
C ALA A 7 -52.67 -31.61 -28.63
N THR A 8 -52.86 -31.36 -27.33
CA THR A 8 -52.17 -30.28 -26.64
C THR A 8 -50.79 -30.78 -26.15
N ALA A 9 -49.73 -30.25 -26.73
CA ALA A 9 -48.36 -30.53 -26.28
C ALA A 9 -48.01 -29.69 -25.08
N LEU A 10 -47.73 -30.33 -23.96
CA LEU A 10 -47.26 -29.72 -22.69
C LEU A 10 -45.76 -29.55 -22.76
N LEU A 11 -45.29 -28.30 -22.91
CA LEU A 11 -43.86 -27.93 -22.80
C LEU A 11 -43.48 -27.88 -21.32
N ILE A 12 -42.72 -28.85 -20.84
CA ILE A 12 -42.07 -28.84 -19.51
C ILE A 12 -40.76 -28.07 -19.66
N GLY A 13 -40.77 -26.83 -19.16
CA GLY A 13 -39.53 -26.02 -19.04
C GLY A 13 -38.68 -26.54 -17.89
N ILE A 14 -37.51 -27.11 -18.21
CA ILE A 14 -36.53 -27.49 -17.20
C ILE A 14 -35.80 -26.21 -16.75
N PHE A 15 -36.18 -25.70 -15.57
CA PHE A 15 -35.41 -24.64 -14.89
C PHE A 15 -34.16 -25.27 -14.27
N THR A 16 -32.99 -25.09 -14.91
CA THR A 16 -31.70 -25.41 -14.28
C THR A 16 -31.42 -24.38 -13.19
N LEU A 17 -31.63 -24.75 -11.94
CA LEU A 17 -31.13 -23.99 -10.78
C LEU A 17 -29.60 -24.01 -10.84
N GLY A 18 -29.00 -22.95 -11.33
CA GLY A 18 -27.54 -22.74 -11.20
C GLY A 18 -27.18 -22.72 -9.73
N LEU A 19 -26.48 -23.74 -9.25
CA LEU A 19 -25.84 -23.75 -7.95
C LEU A 19 -24.82 -22.62 -7.91
N PHE A 20 -25.21 -21.49 -7.32
CA PHE A 20 -24.28 -20.44 -6.93
C PHE A 20 -23.41 -21.04 -5.81
N CYS A 21 -22.24 -21.57 -6.17
CA CYS A 21 -21.23 -21.94 -5.20
C CYS A 21 -20.67 -20.62 -4.62
N PRO A 22 -20.91 -20.29 -3.34
CA PRO A 22 -20.29 -19.10 -2.75
C PRO A 22 -18.79 -19.29 -2.83
N ALA A 23 -18.09 -18.32 -3.42
CA ALA A 23 -16.63 -18.31 -3.42
C ALA A 23 -16.16 -18.50 -1.97
N ALA A 24 -15.36 -19.55 -1.72
CA ALA A 24 -14.83 -19.82 -0.39
C ALA A 24 -14.08 -18.57 0.08
N VAL A 25 -14.57 -17.96 1.15
CA VAL A 25 -13.88 -16.85 1.81
C VAL A 25 -12.60 -17.43 2.37
N THR A 26 -11.48 -17.10 1.73
CA THR A 26 -10.15 -17.55 2.20
C THR A 26 -9.92 -16.95 3.59
N ALA A 27 -9.72 -17.78 4.59
CA ALA A 27 -9.40 -17.30 5.94
C ALA A 27 -8.03 -16.60 5.93
N ALA A 28 -7.92 -15.50 6.67
CA ALA A 28 -6.66 -14.80 6.78
C ALA A 28 -5.58 -15.68 7.43
N PRO A 29 -4.31 -15.61 6.98
CA PRO A 29 -3.21 -16.32 7.60
C PRO A 29 -2.97 -15.82 9.04
N ARG A 30 -2.33 -16.63 9.89
CA ARG A 30 -2.00 -16.25 11.28
C ARG A 30 -0.88 -15.20 11.30
N VAL A 31 -1.23 -13.95 11.04
CA VAL A 31 -0.34 -12.78 11.04
C VAL A 31 -0.55 -11.99 12.33
N LYS A 32 0.54 -11.55 12.95
CA LYS A 32 0.51 -10.68 14.13
C LYS A 32 1.03 -9.27 13.85
N HIS A 33 1.84 -9.13 12.79
CA HIS A 33 2.53 -7.89 12.46
C HIS A 33 2.40 -7.61 10.97
N VAL A 34 1.95 -6.42 10.63
CA VAL A 34 1.88 -5.91 9.25
C VAL A 34 2.74 -4.67 9.15
N PHE A 35 3.74 -4.72 8.27
CA PHE A 35 4.63 -3.61 7.96
C PHE A 35 4.32 -3.12 6.55
N ILE A 36 3.76 -1.92 6.43
CA ILE A 36 3.53 -1.26 5.15
C ILE A 36 4.74 -0.39 4.87
N ILE A 37 5.43 -0.62 3.76
CA ILE A 37 6.61 0.16 3.34
C ILE A 37 6.26 0.88 2.06
N SER A 38 6.31 2.21 2.08
CA SER A 38 5.99 3.08 0.95
C SER A 38 7.25 3.77 0.43
N PHE A 39 7.50 3.62 -0.88
CA PHE A 39 8.52 4.37 -1.60
C PHE A 39 7.87 5.57 -2.27
N ASP A 40 8.16 6.78 -1.78
CA ASP A 40 7.60 8.01 -2.33
C ASP A 40 8.02 8.19 -3.80
N GLN A 41 7.05 8.36 -4.70
CA GLN A 41 7.27 8.44 -6.14
C GLN A 41 7.89 7.16 -6.76
N GLY A 42 7.53 6.00 -6.21
CA GLY A 42 8.07 4.69 -6.59
C GLY A 42 7.47 4.14 -7.88
N ASN A 43 7.92 4.64 -9.04
CA ASN A 43 7.47 4.13 -10.35
C ASN A 43 7.92 2.67 -10.55
N PRO A 44 7.00 1.72 -10.84
CA PRO A 44 7.33 0.30 -10.94
C PRO A 44 8.29 -0.04 -12.08
N ASP A 45 8.25 0.67 -13.19
CA ASP A 45 9.12 0.41 -14.34
C ASP A 45 10.56 0.84 -14.03
N LEU A 46 10.73 1.91 -13.23
CA LEU A 46 12.04 2.36 -12.77
C LEU A 46 12.58 1.46 -11.64
N ILE A 47 11.73 1.04 -10.71
CA ILE A 47 12.08 0.08 -9.66
C ILE A 47 12.64 -1.21 -10.26
N GLN A 48 11.98 -1.76 -11.28
CA GLN A 48 12.42 -3.01 -11.94
C GLN A 48 13.77 -2.88 -12.64
N LYS A 49 14.17 -1.67 -13.05
CA LYS A 49 15.46 -1.37 -13.69
C LYS A 49 16.55 -0.97 -12.71
N SER A 50 16.19 -0.56 -11.49
CA SER A 50 17.12 -0.08 -10.49
C SER A 50 17.80 -1.21 -9.72
N ALA A 51 18.97 -0.93 -9.11
CA ALA A 51 19.71 -1.88 -8.30
C ALA A 51 19.03 -2.06 -6.93
N MET A 52 17.94 -2.81 -6.88
CA MET A 52 17.13 -3.08 -5.70
C MET A 52 17.06 -4.59 -5.38
N PRO A 53 18.20 -5.24 -5.06
CA PRO A 53 18.24 -6.70 -4.91
C PRO A 53 17.33 -7.23 -3.80
N VAL A 54 17.13 -6.49 -2.71
CA VAL A 54 16.27 -6.91 -1.60
C VAL A 54 14.81 -6.88 -2.03
N LEU A 55 14.35 -5.79 -2.64
CA LEU A 55 12.98 -5.69 -3.14
C LEU A 55 12.72 -6.73 -4.23
N HIS A 56 13.66 -6.93 -5.15
CA HIS A 56 13.53 -7.93 -6.21
C HIS A 56 13.45 -9.37 -5.64
N GLU A 57 14.23 -9.69 -4.61
CA GLU A 57 14.13 -10.95 -3.88
C GLU A 57 12.74 -11.13 -3.24
N LEU A 58 12.25 -10.12 -2.52
CA LEU A 58 10.94 -10.16 -1.88
C LEU A 58 9.82 -10.32 -2.92
N ALA A 59 9.90 -9.60 -4.04
CA ALA A 59 8.94 -9.72 -5.14
C ALA A 59 9.00 -11.09 -5.83
N ALA A 60 10.19 -11.66 -6.03
CA ALA A 60 10.36 -12.97 -6.65
C ALA A 60 9.90 -14.12 -5.75
N THR A 61 10.11 -14.00 -4.44
CA THR A 61 9.77 -15.07 -3.47
C THR A 61 8.40 -14.88 -2.82
N GLY A 62 7.74 -13.74 -3.01
CA GLY A 62 6.42 -13.39 -2.51
C GLY A 62 5.35 -13.35 -3.60
N ALA A 63 4.32 -12.54 -3.36
CA ALA A 63 3.25 -12.23 -4.30
C ALA A 63 3.36 -10.77 -4.76
N ARG A 64 3.20 -10.49 -6.05
CA ARG A 64 3.44 -9.16 -6.61
C ARG A 64 2.52 -8.80 -7.76
N THR A 65 2.28 -7.51 -7.91
CA THR A 65 1.90 -6.87 -9.17
C THR A 65 2.73 -5.59 -9.38
N TRP A 66 3.08 -5.34 -10.63
CA TRP A 66 3.74 -4.08 -11.05
C TRP A 66 2.74 -3.10 -11.67
N SER A 67 1.46 -3.43 -11.57
CA SER A 67 0.35 -2.68 -12.17
C SER A 67 -0.78 -2.48 -11.16
N ALA A 68 -0.44 -2.11 -9.94
CA ALA A 68 -1.40 -1.51 -9.02
C ALA A 68 -1.57 -0.03 -9.35
N TYR A 69 -2.62 0.60 -8.84
CA TYR A 69 -2.95 1.98 -9.14
C TYR A 69 -3.22 2.79 -7.88
N THR A 70 -2.63 3.98 -7.84
CA THR A 70 -2.94 4.99 -6.84
C THR A 70 -4.19 5.79 -7.19
N VAL A 71 -4.51 6.75 -6.35
CA VAL A 71 -5.65 7.66 -6.53
C VAL A 71 -5.23 8.94 -7.23
N VAL A 72 -6.22 9.71 -7.70
CA VAL A 72 -6.03 11.08 -8.20
C VAL A 72 -6.70 12.04 -7.21
N PRO A 73 -6.01 13.07 -6.73
CA PRO A 73 -4.68 13.53 -7.12
C PRO A 73 -3.54 12.56 -6.68
N SER A 74 -2.60 12.30 -7.61
CA SER A 74 -1.47 11.39 -7.40
C SER A 74 -0.31 12.11 -6.69
N ILE A 75 -0.56 12.50 -5.44
CA ILE A 75 0.36 13.25 -4.57
C ILE A 75 0.42 12.61 -3.18
N THR A 76 1.52 12.83 -2.49
CA THR A 76 1.91 12.09 -1.27
C THR A 76 0.81 11.98 -0.21
N LEU A 77 0.29 13.12 0.28
CA LEU A 77 -0.63 13.08 1.43
C LEU A 77 -2.02 12.51 1.07
N PRO A 78 -2.69 12.89 -0.03
CA PRO A 78 -3.92 12.24 -0.48
C PRO A 78 -3.79 10.75 -0.73
N ALA A 79 -2.71 10.32 -1.39
CA ALA A 79 -2.49 8.91 -1.70
C ALA A 79 -2.26 8.07 -0.42
N HIS A 80 -1.43 8.55 0.52
CA HIS A 80 -1.26 7.89 1.81
C HIS A 80 -2.53 7.94 2.67
N THR A 81 -3.32 9.02 2.57
CA THR A 81 -4.63 9.05 3.25
C THR A 81 -5.53 7.93 2.71
N SER A 82 -5.59 7.75 1.39
CA SER A 82 -6.35 6.64 0.80
C SER A 82 -5.79 5.27 1.22
N MET A 83 -4.46 5.12 1.21
CA MET A 83 -3.75 3.90 1.65
C MET A 83 -4.10 3.52 3.09
N LEU A 84 -4.36 4.49 3.96
CA LEU A 84 -4.54 4.29 5.39
C LEU A 84 -5.99 4.41 5.89
N THR A 85 -6.90 4.92 5.05
CA THR A 85 -8.33 5.03 5.40
C THR A 85 -9.23 4.05 4.65
N GLY A 86 -8.70 3.37 3.62
CA GLY A 86 -9.46 2.42 2.81
C GLY A 86 -10.49 3.05 1.86
N VAL A 87 -10.43 4.39 1.67
CA VAL A 87 -11.34 5.13 0.77
C VAL A 87 -10.57 6.10 -0.12
N GLY A 88 -11.20 6.57 -1.19
CA GLY A 88 -10.59 7.53 -2.10
C GLY A 88 -10.71 9.00 -1.63
N PRO A 89 -10.03 9.93 -2.35
CA PRO A 89 -10.00 11.37 -2.02
C PRO A 89 -11.37 12.02 -1.91
N GLN A 90 -12.36 11.55 -2.67
CA GLN A 90 -13.73 12.04 -2.62
C GLN A 90 -14.42 11.79 -1.27
N ALA A 91 -14.00 10.74 -0.54
CA ALA A 91 -14.54 10.43 0.77
C ALA A 91 -13.72 11.06 1.90
N HIS A 92 -12.38 10.92 1.89
CA HIS A 92 -11.56 11.45 2.98
C HIS A 92 -11.29 12.95 2.91
N GLN A 93 -11.48 13.61 1.76
CA GLN A 93 -11.38 15.06 1.55
C GLN A 93 -10.02 15.69 1.89
N VAL A 94 -8.96 14.91 2.01
CA VAL A 94 -7.59 15.39 2.16
C VAL A 94 -7.03 15.58 0.75
N LEU A 95 -7.00 16.83 0.27
CA LEU A 95 -6.62 17.18 -1.11
C LEU A 95 -5.36 18.06 -1.18
N TRP A 96 -4.82 18.45 -0.02
CA TRP A 96 -3.58 19.23 0.10
C TRP A 96 -2.37 18.30 0.30
N ASN A 97 -1.16 18.81 0.04
CA ASN A 97 0.06 18.00 0.08
C ASN A 97 1.15 18.51 1.02
N ASP A 98 0.95 19.62 1.71
CA ASP A 98 1.90 20.17 2.68
C ASP A 98 1.44 19.97 4.10
N TYR A 99 2.37 20.10 5.07
CA TYR A 99 1.97 20.18 6.46
C TYR A 99 1.42 21.57 6.76
N ILE A 100 0.12 21.68 6.86
CA ILE A 100 -0.63 22.91 7.13
C ILE A 100 -1.48 22.68 8.40
N PRO A 101 -0.97 23.05 9.60
CA PRO A 101 -1.66 22.75 10.86
C PRO A 101 -3.12 23.20 10.92
N SER A 102 -3.46 24.32 10.26
CA SER A 102 -4.84 24.85 10.20
C SER A 102 -5.82 23.95 9.42
N ASN A 103 -5.33 23.05 8.58
CA ASN A 103 -6.18 22.08 7.88
C ASN A 103 -6.64 20.94 8.82
N GLY A 104 -6.03 20.83 10.01
CA GLY A 104 -6.37 19.82 11.01
C GLY A 104 -5.98 18.41 10.61
N LEU A 105 -6.65 17.44 11.20
CA LEU A 105 -6.41 16.00 10.97
C LEU A 105 -7.42 15.44 9.98
N VAL A 106 -7.09 14.28 9.39
CA VAL A 106 -8.04 13.47 8.63
C VAL A 106 -9.30 13.20 9.48
N LYS A 107 -10.48 13.27 8.84
CA LYS A 107 -11.77 13.16 9.55
C LYS A 107 -12.35 11.75 9.54
N ILE A 108 -11.76 10.85 8.76
CA ILE A 108 -12.16 9.44 8.67
C ILE A 108 -11.16 8.61 9.49
N PRO A 109 -11.62 7.57 10.22
CA PRO A 109 -10.72 6.66 10.93
C PRO A 109 -9.66 6.07 10.01
N THR A 110 -8.41 6.05 10.47
CA THR A 110 -7.33 5.35 9.79
C THR A 110 -7.25 3.90 10.28
N ILE A 111 -6.60 3.02 9.53
CA ILE A 111 -6.32 1.65 10.00
C ILE A 111 -5.55 1.64 11.33
N PHE A 112 -4.83 2.71 11.66
CA PHE A 112 -4.15 2.86 12.94
C PHE A 112 -5.14 3.10 14.08
N SER A 113 -6.12 3.99 13.90
CA SER A 113 -7.17 4.18 14.91
C SER A 113 -8.00 2.92 15.11
N LEU A 114 -8.39 2.25 14.01
CA LEU A 114 -9.12 0.99 14.06
C LEU A 114 -8.31 -0.12 14.76
N ALA A 115 -7.01 -0.21 14.51
CA ALA A 115 -6.14 -1.16 15.21
C ALA A 115 -6.04 -0.85 16.72
N LYS A 116 -5.98 0.42 17.08
CA LYS A 116 -5.96 0.87 18.50
C LYS A 116 -7.25 0.52 19.24
N GLU A 117 -8.42 0.64 18.60
CA GLU A 117 -9.70 0.23 19.19
C GLU A 117 -9.72 -1.26 19.58
N HIS A 118 -8.86 -2.08 18.95
CA HIS A 118 -8.67 -3.50 19.25
C HIS A 118 -7.43 -3.80 20.10
N GLY A 119 -6.84 -2.76 20.73
CA GLY A 119 -5.71 -2.90 21.66
C GLY A 119 -4.36 -3.23 20.98
N LEU A 120 -4.25 -3.06 19.67
CA LEU A 120 -3.02 -3.34 18.93
C LEU A 120 -1.99 -2.19 19.09
N VAL A 121 -0.72 -2.54 19.04
CA VAL A 121 0.39 -1.59 19.02
C VAL A 121 0.63 -1.08 17.61
N THR A 122 0.74 0.24 17.45
CA THR A 122 0.80 0.91 16.17
C THR A 122 2.00 1.86 16.08
N ALA A 123 2.61 1.98 14.90
CA ALA A 123 3.75 2.88 14.71
C ALA A 123 3.83 3.48 13.31
N MET A 124 4.41 4.66 13.20
CA MET A 124 4.78 5.29 11.93
C MET A 124 6.21 5.82 12.01
N PHE A 125 7.03 5.45 11.03
CA PHE A 125 8.38 5.95 10.81
C PHE A 125 8.42 6.57 9.41
N VAL A 126 8.49 7.90 9.32
CA VAL A 126 8.20 8.61 8.06
C VAL A 126 9.25 9.65 7.74
N GLY A 127 9.53 9.83 6.44
CA GLY A 127 10.46 10.83 5.94
C GLY A 127 9.87 12.25 5.80
N LYS A 128 8.55 12.43 5.90
CA LYS A 128 7.88 13.72 5.67
C LYS A 128 6.98 14.13 6.84
N GLU A 129 7.02 15.41 7.23
CA GLU A 129 6.24 15.96 8.35
C GLU A 129 4.73 15.89 8.12
N LYS A 130 4.29 15.97 6.87
CA LYS A 130 2.87 16.02 6.50
C LYS A 130 2.04 14.82 7.00
N PHE A 131 2.68 13.70 7.35
CA PHE A 131 2.01 12.56 7.98
C PHE A 131 1.37 12.88 9.33
N LYS A 132 1.76 14.00 9.97
CA LYS A 132 1.09 14.49 11.19
C LYS A 132 -0.41 14.72 10.99
N HIS A 133 -0.88 15.01 9.75
CA HIS A 133 -2.30 15.11 9.44
C HIS A 133 -3.07 13.79 9.60
N LEU A 134 -2.38 12.65 9.67
CA LEU A 134 -2.97 11.30 9.79
C LEU A 134 -2.94 10.78 11.24
N LEU A 135 -2.39 11.56 12.19
CA LEU A 135 -2.27 11.18 13.59
C LEU A 135 -3.53 11.53 14.38
N LEU A 136 -4.58 10.73 14.23
CA LEU A 136 -5.75 10.87 15.09
C LEU A 136 -5.35 10.67 16.58
N PRO A 137 -5.98 11.36 17.51
CA PRO A 137 -5.62 11.27 18.93
C PRO A 137 -5.58 9.82 19.43
N GLY A 138 -4.45 9.41 20.00
CA GLY A 138 -4.26 8.06 20.52
C GLY A 138 -4.17 6.93 19.49
N SER A 139 -4.13 7.23 18.19
CA SER A 139 -4.12 6.22 17.14
C SER A 139 -2.75 5.59 16.87
N VAL A 140 -1.65 6.24 17.28
CA VAL A 140 -0.28 5.80 17.02
C VAL A 140 0.54 5.85 18.30
N ASP A 141 1.12 4.71 18.70
CA ASP A 141 1.95 4.61 19.92
C ASP A 141 3.34 5.22 19.70
N ALA A 142 3.88 5.13 18.49
CA ALA A 142 5.16 5.74 18.15
C ALA A 142 5.08 6.40 16.77
N PHE A 143 5.23 7.72 16.73
CA PHE A 143 5.42 8.50 15.51
C PHE A 143 6.83 9.04 15.49
N VAL A 144 7.61 8.67 14.48
CA VAL A 144 9.00 9.07 14.32
C VAL A 144 9.22 9.70 12.95
N TRP A 145 9.60 10.98 12.98
CA TRP A 145 10.09 11.73 11.83
C TRP A 145 11.49 12.22 12.19
N PRO A 146 12.56 11.58 11.71
CA PRO A 146 13.93 11.87 12.13
C PRO A 146 14.46 13.14 11.45
N HIS A 147 13.93 14.29 11.83
CA HIS A 147 14.35 15.61 11.34
C HIS A 147 15.61 16.10 12.06
N PRO A 148 16.59 16.76 11.36
CA PRO A 148 16.56 17.17 9.95
C PRO A 148 16.96 16.08 8.96
N GLU A 149 17.58 14.99 9.38
CA GLU A 149 17.98 13.87 8.51
C GLU A 149 16.82 12.87 8.45
N SER A 150 16.00 12.96 7.40
CA SER A 150 14.80 12.12 7.21
C SER A 150 14.85 11.24 5.97
N ASP A 151 16.06 10.97 5.45
CA ASP A 151 16.27 10.04 4.36
C ASP A 151 15.90 8.59 4.75
N ALA A 152 15.82 7.71 3.78
CA ALA A 152 15.41 6.32 3.96
C ALA A 152 16.29 5.60 5.00
N LYS A 153 17.58 5.88 5.03
CA LYS A 153 18.51 5.27 5.98
C LYS A 153 18.26 5.75 7.42
N ALA A 154 17.98 7.03 7.63
CA ALA A 154 17.65 7.57 8.94
C ALA A 154 16.32 7.01 9.45
N VAL A 155 15.29 6.94 8.60
CA VAL A 155 14.00 6.31 8.91
C VAL A 155 14.17 4.84 9.28
N ALA A 156 14.92 4.06 8.47
CA ALA A 156 15.15 2.65 8.72
C ALA A 156 15.94 2.38 10.02
N LYS A 157 16.93 3.23 10.34
CA LYS A 157 17.67 3.15 11.61
C LYS A 157 16.78 3.48 12.81
N ALA A 158 15.93 4.50 12.70
CA ALA A 158 14.99 4.86 13.75
C ALA A 158 13.99 3.73 14.04
N PHE A 159 13.51 3.06 12.98
CA PHE A 159 12.70 1.84 13.10
C PHE A 159 13.48 0.71 13.78
N ALA A 160 14.69 0.39 13.30
CA ALA A 160 15.50 -0.70 13.83
C ALA A 160 15.82 -0.52 15.32
N ALA A 161 16.02 0.71 15.78
CA ALA A 161 16.27 1.02 17.19
C ALA A 161 15.07 0.72 18.11
N GLN A 162 13.84 0.69 17.59
CA GLN A 162 12.63 0.62 18.39
C GLN A 162 11.83 -0.68 18.19
N VAL A 163 11.94 -1.36 17.05
CA VAL A 163 11.08 -2.48 16.67
C VAL A 163 11.12 -3.64 17.66
N ALA A 164 12.26 -3.94 18.25
CA ALA A 164 12.42 -5.06 19.21
C ALA A 164 11.67 -4.81 20.54
N THR A 165 11.59 -3.55 20.98
CA THR A 165 10.87 -3.15 22.19
C THR A 165 9.39 -2.91 21.92
N LEU A 166 9.09 -2.18 20.82
CA LEU A 166 7.74 -1.78 20.47
C LEU A 166 6.89 -2.94 19.94
N LYS A 167 7.48 -3.82 19.13
CA LYS A 167 6.83 -4.97 18.46
C LYS A 167 5.46 -4.59 17.85
N PRO A 168 5.40 -3.59 16.96
CA PRO A 168 4.14 -3.04 16.46
C PRO A 168 3.36 -4.10 15.68
N ASN A 169 2.05 -4.18 15.92
CA ASN A 169 1.16 -5.01 15.12
C ASN A 169 0.88 -4.39 13.75
N LEU A 170 0.82 -3.05 13.69
CA LEU A 170 0.67 -2.30 12.45
C LEU A 170 1.71 -1.18 12.40
N CYS A 171 2.49 -1.14 11.33
CA CYS A 171 3.54 -0.14 11.15
C CYS A 171 3.56 0.39 9.72
N LEU A 172 3.63 1.72 9.56
CA LEU A 172 3.98 2.37 8.31
C LEU A 172 5.45 2.81 8.36
N ILE A 173 6.18 2.53 7.28
CA ILE A 173 7.55 3.00 7.05
C ILE A 173 7.56 3.70 5.69
N HIS A 174 7.98 4.96 5.64
CA HIS A 174 7.92 5.78 4.45
C HIS A 174 9.31 6.34 4.09
N PHE A 175 9.75 6.08 2.86
CA PHE A 175 11.02 6.54 2.30
C PHE A 175 10.78 7.66 1.28
N LEU A 176 11.33 8.86 1.52
CA LEU A 176 11.08 10.07 0.73
C LEU A 176 12.02 10.24 -0.48
N ASP A 177 13.15 9.52 -0.49
CA ASP A 177 14.32 9.83 -1.34
C ASP A 177 14.03 9.82 -2.84
N PRO A 178 13.25 8.86 -3.40
CA PRO A 178 12.97 8.83 -4.83
C PRO A 178 12.17 10.05 -5.31
N ASP A 179 11.26 10.57 -4.46
CA ASP A 179 10.50 11.78 -4.76
C ASP A 179 11.41 13.02 -4.80
N THR A 180 12.26 13.18 -3.80
CA THR A 180 13.23 14.27 -3.73
C THR A 180 14.18 14.26 -4.95
N ALA A 181 14.68 13.09 -5.32
CA ALA A 181 15.55 12.95 -6.48
C ALA A 181 14.81 13.19 -7.80
N GLY A 182 13.58 12.66 -7.93
CA GLY A 182 12.74 12.85 -9.11
C GLY A 182 12.45 14.32 -9.38
N HIS A 183 11.99 15.07 -8.40
CA HIS A 183 11.72 16.50 -8.52
C HIS A 183 12.97 17.31 -8.90
N LYS A 184 14.14 16.93 -8.41
CA LYS A 184 15.36 17.68 -8.63
C LYS A 184 16.06 17.34 -9.94
N TYR A 185 16.05 16.07 -10.33
CA TYR A 185 16.91 15.55 -11.40
C TYR A 185 16.14 14.92 -12.56
N GLY A 186 14.84 14.67 -12.42
CA GLY A 186 13.97 14.03 -13.42
C GLY A 186 13.44 12.68 -12.96
N ALA A 187 12.27 12.33 -13.47
CA ALA A 187 11.53 11.12 -13.11
C ALA A 187 12.27 9.82 -13.52
N GLN A 188 13.09 9.88 -14.54
CA GLN A 188 13.87 8.75 -15.07
C GLN A 188 15.40 8.94 -14.86
N SER A 189 15.82 9.87 -14.00
CA SER A 189 17.22 10.23 -13.83
C SER A 189 18.05 9.12 -13.16
N PRO A 190 19.36 9.05 -13.44
CA PRO A 190 20.28 8.18 -12.72
C PRO A 190 20.32 8.48 -11.20
N GLU A 191 20.08 9.72 -10.81
CA GLU A 191 19.98 10.14 -9.41
C GLU A 191 18.79 9.49 -8.71
N LYS A 192 17.63 9.43 -9.36
CA LYS A 192 16.46 8.75 -8.82
C LYS A 192 16.68 7.24 -8.75
N MET A 193 17.36 6.64 -9.72
CA MET A 193 17.76 5.23 -9.65
C MET A 193 18.69 4.96 -8.44
N ARG A 194 19.62 5.87 -8.13
CA ARG A 194 20.45 5.77 -6.92
C ARG A 194 19.64 5.91 -5.65
N ALA A 195 18.70 6.87 -5.60
CA ALA A 195 17.80 7.03 -4.46
C ALA A 195 16.94 5.77 -4.20
N LEU A 196 16.49 5.10 -5.26
CA LEU A 196 15.82 3.79 -5.15
C LEU A 196 16.75 2.71 -4.60
N ALA A 197 18.01 2.66 -5.02
CA ALA A 197 18.99 1.72 -4.48
C ALA A 197 19.31 2.01 -3.00
N ASP A 198 19.35 3.27 -2.59
CA ASP A 198 19.51 3.68 -1.19
C ASP A 198 18.29 3.26 -0.35
N CYS A 199 17.08 3.38 -0.90
CA CYS A 199 15.86 2.85 -0.29
C CYS A 199 15.89 1.32 -0.15
N ASP A 200 16.47 0.60 -1.12
CA ASP A 200 16.62 -0.86 -1.01
C ASP A 200 17.61 -1.26 0.10
N ALA A 201 18.69 -0.50 0.27
CA ALA A 201 19.60 -0.67 1.40
C ALA A 201 18.89 -0.38 2.75
N ALA A 202 18.01 0.61 2.80
CA ALA A 202 17.18 0.90 3.96
C ALA A 202 16.14 -0.21 4.21
N LEU A 203 15.52 -0.74 3.16
CA LEU A 203 14.62 -1.91 3.23
C LEU A 203 15.33 -3.13 3.82
N LYS A 204 16.61 -3.35 3.48
CA LYS A 204 17.42 -4.40 4.12
C LYS A 204 17.53 -4.19 5.62
N ILE A 205 17.79 -2.96 6.08
CA ILE A 205 17.87 -2.66 7.53
C ILE A 205 16.53 -2.98 8.21
N VAL A 206 15.41 -2.58 7.61
CA VAL A 206 14.06 -2.86 8.14
C VAL A 206 13.80 -4.36 8.23
N ARG A 207 14.04 -5.11 7.15
CA ARG A 207 13.83 -6.57 7.12
C ARG A 207 14.68 -7.29 8.16
N ASP A 208 15.96 -6.94 8.24
CA ASP A 208 16.90 -7.56 9.17
C ASP A 208 16.53 -7.23 10.64
N ALA A 209 16.04 -6.02 10.91
CA ALA A 209 15.56 -5.63 12.25
C ALA A 209 14.28 -6.38 12.66
N ILE A 210 13.34 -6.62 11.74
CA ILE A 210 12.15 -7.46 11.96
C ILE A 210 12.57 -8.89 12.32
N ALA A 211 13.55 -9.43 11.59
CA ALA A 211 14.08 -10.78 11.86
C ALA A 211 14.81 -10.84 13.21
N ALA A 212 15.67 -9.88 13.50
CA ALA A 212 16.40 -9.80 14.77
C ALA A 212 15.46 -9.63 15.99
N ALA A 213 14.32 -8.96 15.82
CA ALA A 213 13.29 -8.85 16.84
C ALA A 213 12.44 -10.13 17.04
N GLY A 214 12.71 -11.20 16.25
CA GLY A 214 11.97 -12.47 16.31
C GLY A 214 10.56 -12.40 15.72
N LEU A 215 10.25 -11.39 14.91
CA LEU A 215 8.91 -11.16 14.39
C LEU A 215 8.66 -11.77 13.00
N ALA A 216 9.71 -12.16 12.27
CA ALA A 216 9.62 -12.58 10.85
C ALA A 216 8.60 -13.70 10.61
N GLY A 217 8.54 -14.71 11.50
CA GLY A 217 7.64 -15.87 11.37
C GLY A 217 6.13 -15.56 11.54
N SER A 218 5.80 -14.35 11.99
CA SER A 218 4.41 -13.90 12.19
C SER A 218 4.13 -12.55 11.51
N SER A 219 4.98 -12.14 10.57
CA SER A 219 4.89 -10.84 9.89
C SER A 219 4.54 -10.98 8.42
N VAL A 220 3.86 -9.95 7.93
CA VAL A 220 3.75 -9.64 6.50
C VAL A 220 4.34 -8.26 6.25
N ILE A 221 5.17 -8.15 5.23
CA ILE A 221 5.64 -6.89 4.66
C ILE A 221 4.81 -6.64 3.40
N ILE A 222 4.19 -5.46 3.29
CA ILE A 222 3.55 -4.94 2.09
C ILE A 222 4.41 -3.79 1.59
N LEU A 223 4.98 -3.94 0.39
CA LEU A 223 5.76 -2.90 -0.28
C LEU A 223 4.92 -2.27 -1.37
N THR A 224 4.83 -0.95 -1.36
CA THR A 224 4.08 -0.19 -2.38
C THR A 224 4.71 1.19 -2.58
N ALA A 225 4.09 2.01 -3.42
CA ALA A 225 4.36 3.42 -3.55
C ALA A 225 3.06 4.21 -3.37
N ASP A 226 3.18 5.48 -3.14
CA ASP A 226 2.03 6.39 -3.08
C ASP A 226 1.65 6.90 -4.47
N HIS A 227 2.61 7.17 -5.33
CA HIS A 227 2.45 7.55 -6.74
C HIS A 227 3.73 7.30 -7.53
N GLY A 228 3.65 7.45 -8.85
CA GLY A 228 4.79 7.53 -9.75
C GLY A 228 5.13 8.96 -10.12
N SER A 229 5.69 9.17 -11.32
CA SER A 229 6.01 10.48 -11.86
C SER A 229 6.36 10.42 -13.34
N HIS A 230 6.22 11.57 -14.01
CA HIS A 230 6.67 11.81 -15.38
C HIS A 230 7.62 13.02 -15.44
N ASP A 231 8.31 13.19 -16.56
CA ASP A 231 9.20 14.32 -16.76
C ASP A 231 8.50 15.48 -17.48
N ILE A 232 8.80 16.70 -17.02
CA ILE A 232 8.45 17.92 -17.72
C ILE A 232 9.70 18.77 -17.94
N ILE A 233 9.65 19.69 -18.93
CA ILE A 233 10.67 20.71 -19.10
C ILE A 233 10.22 21.94 -18.31
N ASN A 234 11.00 22.31 -17.30
CA ASN A 234 10.72 23.50 -16.49
C ASN A 234 11.02 24.80 -17.25
N PRO A 235 10.64 26.00 -16.75
CA PRO A 235 10.90 27.27 -17.40
C PRO A 235 12.38 27.58 -17.66
N ALA A 236 13.30 26.91 -16.95
CA ALA A 236 14.76 27.03 -17.18
C ALA A 236 15.28 26.04 -18.24
N GLY A 237 14.41 25.34 -18.96
CA GLY A 237 14.76 24.35 -19.99
C GLY A 237 15.34 23.04 -19.45
N LYS A 238 15.18 22.75 -18.16
CA LYS A 238 15.69 21.53 -17.51
C LYS A 238 14.57 20.51 -17.34
N SER A 239 14.87 19.23 -17.63
CA SER A 239 13.99 18.12 -17.27
C SER A 239 13.94 17.97 -15.76
N VAL A 240 12.73 17.92 -15.21
CA VAL A 240 12.43 17.66 -13.80
C VAL A 240 11.24 16.72 -13.68
N GLY A 241 11.24 15.87 -12.67
CA GLY A 241 10.11 15.01 -12.41
C GLY A 241 8.95 15.77 -11.75
N THR A 242 7.76 15.46 -12.20
CA THR A 242 6.52 15.94 -11.59
C THR A 242 5.48 14.81 -11.52
N HIS A 243 4.39 15.04 -10.87
CA HIS A 243 3.26 14.14 -10.70
C HIS A 243 1.99 14.96 -10.44
N ASN A 244 0.90 14.39 -9.93
CA ASN A 244 -0.39 15.02 -9.68
C ASN A 244 -1.32 14.99 -10.90
N THR A 245 -1.13 14.03 -11.79
CA THR A 245 -2.01 13.83 -12.94
C THR A 245 -2.66 12.43 -12.91
N ALA A 246 -3.50 12.14 -13.91
CA ALA A 246 -4.03 10.81 -14.15
C ALA A 246 -3.20 10.02 -15.19
N GLU A 247 -2.03 10.51 -15.57
CA GLU A 247 -1.13 9.82 -16.49
C GLU A 247 -0.68 8.48 -15.89
N THR A 248 -0.45 7.51 -16.75
CA THR A 248 -0.07 6.15 -16.32
C THR A 248 1.19 6.16 -15.47
N GLU A 249 2.16 7.00 -15.81
CA GLU A 249 3.43 7.16 -15.10
C GLU A 249 3.26 7.67 -13.68
N ASP A 250 2.21 8.45 -13.42
CA ASP A 250 1.89 9.00 -12.09
C ASP A 250 1.05 8.05 -11.26
N VAL A 251 0.11 7.34 -11.90
CA VAL A 251 -0.88 6.53 -11.15
C VAL A 251 -0.51 5.07 -11.01
N LYS A 252 0.39 4.54 -11.84
CA LYS A 252 0.86 3.15 -11.77
C LYS A 252 1.89 2.99 -10.65
N ILE A 253 1.63 2.05 -9.75
CA ILE A 253 2.47 1.76 -8.58
C ILE A 253 2.75 0.26 -8.44
N PRO A 254 3.85 -0.15 -7.75
CA PRO A 254 4.06 -1.54 -7.38
C PRO A 254 3.17 -1.94 -6.20
N TRP A 255 2.88 -3.22 -6.07
CA TRP A 255 2.33 -3.79 -4.85
C TRP A 255 2.92 -5.19 -4.66
N VAL A 256 3.66 -5.39 -3.56
CA VAL A 256 4.34 -6.64 -3.24
C VAL A 256 3.99 -7.05 -1.83
N ALA A 257 3.60 -8.30 -1.62
CA ALA A 257 3.44 -8.90 -0.30
C ALA A 257 4.50 -10.00 -0.10
N TRP A 258 5.09 -10.04 1.09
CA TRP A 258 6.06 -11.05 1.47
C TRP A 258 5.92 -11.40 2.95
N GLY A 259 6.10 -12.68 3.30
CA GLY A 259 6.09 -13.15 4.68
C GLY A 259 5.07 -14.26 4.96
N GLN A 260 4.53 -14.26 6.18
CA GLN A 260 3.66 -15.33 6.69
C GLN A 260 2.39 -15.48 5.85
N GLY A 261 2.17 -16.70 5.35
CA GLY A 261 0.95 -17.03 4.57
C GLY A 261 0.92 -16.47 3.16
N VAL A 262 1.89 -15.67 2.73
CA VAL A 262 1.97 -15.17 1.35
C VAL A 262 2.31 -16.31 0.39
N LYS A 263 1.66 -16.31 -0.79
CA LYS A 263 2.00 -17.21 -1.89
C LYS A 263 3.39 -16.87 -2.43
N LYS A 264 4.17 -17.91 -2.72
CA LYS A 264 5.53 -17.75 -3.27
C LYS A 264 5.49 -17.64 -4.78
N ASN A 265 6.35 -16.77 -5.34
CA ASN A 265 6.48 -16.55 -6.79
C ASN A 265 5.12 -16.38 -7.48
N PHE A 266 4.24 -15.57 -6.89
CA PHE A 266 2.87 -15.40 -7.37
C PHE A 266 2.69 -14.03 -8.02
N THR A 267 2.16 -14.02 -9.24
CA THR A 267 1.75 -12.78 -9.91
C THR A 267 0.28 -12.53 -9.63
N ILE A 268 -0.02 -11.39 -9.00
CA ILE A 268 -1.39 -10.95 -8.75
C ILE A 268 -1.93 -10.39 -10.06
N THR A 269 -2.98 -10.99 -10.58
CA THR A 269 -3.62 -10.61 -11.85
C THR A 269 -4.88 -9.77 -11.66
N ALA A 270 -5.50 -9.83 -10.48
CA ALA A 270 -6.61 -8.95 -10.14
C ALA A 270 -6.12 -7.50 -9.98
N PRO A 271 -6.91 -6.50 -10.37
CA PRO A 271 -6.60 -5.10 -10.10
C PRO A 271 -6.38 -4.86 -8.60
N VAL A 272 -5.34 -4.08 -8.28
CA VAL A 272 -5.06 -3.62 -6.92
C VAL A 272 -5.06 -2.10 -6.93
N LEU A 273 -5.82 -1.52 -6.01
CA LEU A 273 -5.94 -0.08 -5.84
C LEU A 273 -5.30 0.35 -4.52
N GLN A 274 -4.89 1.60 -4.43
CA GLN A 274 -4.17 2.15 -3.28
C GLN A 274 -4.85 1.82 -1.94
N TYR A 275 -6.16 1.99 -1.86
CA TYR A 275 -6.96 1.77 -0.66
C TYR A 275 -7.19 0.27 -0.32
N ASP A 276 -6.82 -0.66 -1.21
CA ASP A 276 -6.84 -2.12 -0.91
C ASP A 276 -5.77 -2.49 0.11
N THR A 277 -4.72 -1.66 0.25
CA THR A 277 -3.68 -1.84 1.26
C THR A 277 -4.26 -1.74 2.67
N ALA A 278 -5.14 -0.77 2.93
CA ALA A 278 -5.85 -0.65 4.22
C ALA A 278 -6.67 -1.90 4.54
N ALA A 279 -7.50 -2.32 3.60
CA ALA A 279 -8.36 -3.50 3.76
C ALA A 279 -7.54 -4.77 3.97
N THR A 280 -6.42 -4.92 3.22
CA THR A 280 -5.52 -6.07 3.36
C THR A 280 -4.85 -6.08 4.74
N ALA A 281 -4.40 -4.93 5.24
CA ALA A 281 -3.76 -4.84 6.55
C ALA A 281 -4.72 -5.22 7.69
N LEU A 282 -5.95 -4.71 7.68
CA LEU A 282 -6.95 -5.08 8.68
C LEU A 282 -7.33 -6.57 8.59
N TRP A 283 -7.56 -7.09 7.39
CA TRP A 283 -7.86 -8.51 7.17
C TRP A 283 -6.74 -9.42 7.70
N LEU A 284 -5.47 -9.09 7.45
CA LEU A 284 -4.32 -9.83 7.96
C LEU A 284 -4.23 -9.83 9.48
N LEU A 285 -4.64 -8.74 10.12
CA LEU A 285 -4.69 -8.59 11.58
C LEU A 285 -5.98 -9.15 12.19
N HIS A 286 -6.85 -9.79 11.40
CA HIS A 286 -8.15 -10.33 11.81
C HIS A 286 -9.09 -9.27 12.40
N LEU A 287 -8.98 -8.04 11.92
CA LEU A 287 -9.85 -6.93 12.32
C LEU A 287 -11.04 -6.80 11.36
N PRO A 288 -12.20 -6.35 11.86
CA PRO A 288 -13.36 -6.10 11.02
C PRO A 288 -13.07 -5.02 9.99
N LEU A 289 -13.57 -5.20 8.78
CA LEU A 289 -13.52 -4.18 7.74
C LEU A 289 -14.74 -3.26 7.89
N PRO A 290 -14.54 -1.93 7.99
CA PRO A 290 -15.66 -1.00 8.00
C PRO A 290 -16.48 -1.06 6.71
N ASP A 291 -17.81 -0.96 6.81
CA ASP A 291 -18.71 -1.00 5.66
C ASP A 291 -18.48 0.15 4.65
N TYR A 292 -17.90 1.27 5.12
CA TYR A 292 -17.57 2.41 4.27
C TYR A 292 -16.29 2.25 3.45
N PHE A 293 -15.49 1.18 3.67
CA PHE A 293 -14.27 0.95 2.87
C PHE A 293 -14.61 0.70 1.39
N TRP A 294 -13.88 1.36 0.52
CA TRP A 294 -13.88 1.06 -0.91
C TRP A 294 -12.90 -0.07 -1.22
N GLY A 295 -11.82 -0.13 -0.43
CA GLY A 295 -10.78 -1.14 -0.56
C GLY A 295 -11.27 -2.53 -0.20
N ARG A 296 -10.69 -3.52 -0.86
CA ARG A 296 -10.91 -4.95 -0.60
C ARG A 296 -9.58 -5.64 -0.31
N PRO A 297 -9.55 -6.63 0.59
CA PRO A 297 -8.33 -7.38 0.85
C PRO A 297 -7.82 -8.08 -0.42
N VAL A 298 -6.53 -7.98 -0.69
CA VAL A 298 -5.84 -8.66 -1.80
C VAL A 298 -5.63 -10.14 -1.43
N THR A 299 -6.74 -10.85 -1.16
CA THR A 299 -6.71 -12.25 -0.67
C THR A 299 -6.04 -13.21 -1.65
N SER A 300 -6.04 -12.88 -2.95
CA SER A 300 -5.36 -13.68 -3.98
C SER A 300 -3.85 -13.82 -3.76
N ALA A 301 -3.23 -12.91 -3.02
CA ALA A 301 -1.80 -12.96 -2.67
C ALA A 301 -1.46 -13.98 -1.59
N PHE A 302 -2.47 -14.54 -0.90
CA PHE A 302 -2.30 -15.40 0.28
C PHE A 302 -2.78 -16.83 0.05
N LYS A 303 -2.29 -17.76 0.91
CA LYS A 303 -2.63 -19.21 0.87
C LYS A 303 -3.98 -19.48 1.52
#